data_302b181912ba83b7c27d2afb7d2499dc
#
_entry.id   302b181912ba83b7c27d2afb7d2499dc
#
_cell.length_a   1.000
_cell.length_b   1.000
_cell.length_c   1.000
_cell.angle_alpha   90.00
_cell.angle_beta   90.00
_cell.angle_gamma   90.00
#
_symmetry.space_group_name_H-M   'P 1'
#
loop_
_entity.id
_entity.type
_entity.pdbx_description
1 polymer ?
#
loop_
_entity_poly.entity_id
_entity_poly.type
_entity_poly.pdbx_seq_one_letter_code
_entity_poly.pdbx_strand_id
1 'polypeptide(L)'
;TTSNNTASFNIVEGAANGCDSLVNLNLTIANSITGTDIQTACESYTWIDGVTYTSSNNNATYTLQASQGCDSVVTLDLTIFNPDLVTDVQTACGSYAWIDGITYTTSNNSAIYVLQNVNGCDSTITLDLTINTVNINVLQLGPGTAQAEVSNASYQWLDCNDAYSELQGEINQTFQCQGACSYNLAVAITQNNCTDTSECVVLSVLDIDEDISPEEITLYPNPSSDEVYIRGLNQLKQIEKIELMDYNGRLIQVYSGTINSFEVQFLTDGVYFINISHQEGNKILKLTIQ
;
A
#
# COMPACT_ATOMS: atom_id res chain seq x y z
N THR A 1 10.33 -12.70 76.29
CA THR A 1 11.60 -12.36 76.94
C THR A 1 11.86 -10.87 76.70
N THR A 2 12.20 -10.19 77.82
CA THR A 2 12.39 -8.72 77.80
C THR A 2 13.78 -8.43 78.42
N SER A 3 14.36 -7.30 77.99
CA SER A 3 15.58 -6.76 78.63
C SER A 3 15.37 -6.56 80.11
N ASN A 4 16.34 -6.82 80.89
CA ASN A 4 16.26 -6.65 82.36
C ASN A 4 17.58 -6.02 82.88
N ASN A 5 17.46 -4.81 83.46
CA ASN A 5 18.55 -4.05 83.98
C ASN A 5 18.38 -3.83 85.55
N THR A 6 17.37 -4.47 86.15
CA THR A 6 17.03 -4.29 87.56
C THR A 6 17.26 -5.49 88.39
N ALA A 7 17.48 -6.67 87.77
CA ALA A 7 17.80 -7.87 88.53
C ALA A 7 19.19 -7.75 89.13
N SER A 8 19.31 -8.05 90.42
CA SER A 8 20.60 -8.11 91.16
C SER A 8 20.73 -9.41 91.93
N PHE A 9 21.92 -9.87 92.05
CA PHE A 9 22.26 -11.05 92.82
C PHE A 9 23.33 -10.70 93.79
N ASN A 10 23.14 -11.06 95.10
CA ASN A 10 24.17 -10.85 96.12
C ASN A 10 25.00 -12.13 96.28
N ILE A 11 26.27 -11.98 96.03
CA ILE A 11 27.26 -13.02 96.31
C ILE A 11 27.78 -12.81 97.79
N VAL A 12 27.33 -13.64 98.66
CA VAL A 12 27.77 -13.59 100.09
C VAL A 12 29.26 -13.90 100.19
N GLU A 13 30.04 -13.06 100.90
CA GLU A 13 31.48 -13.11 101.01
C GLU A 13 32.23 -13.12 99.66
N GLY A 14 31.63 -12.60 98.61
CA GLY A 14 32.14 -12.56 97.21
C GLY A 14 33.26 -11.57 96.98
N ALA A 15 33.54 -10.67 97.86
CA ALA A 15 34.65 -9.73 97.77
C ALA A 15 35.92 -10.25 98.51
N ALA A 16 37.10 -9.92 98.00
CA ALA A 16 38.37 -10.36 98.52
C ALA A 16 38.58 -9.94 100.01
N ASN A 17 37.84 -9.06 100.59
CA ASN A 17 37.84 -8.61 101.98
C ASN A 17 36.75 -9.25 102.83
N GLY A 18 36.05 -10.31 102.36
CA GLY A 18 35.00 -11.00 103.07
C GLY A 18 33.61 -10.26 103.08
N CYS A 19 33.46 -9.20 102.37
CA CYS A 19 32.16 -8.50 102.19
C CYS A 19 31.32 -9.12 101.05
N ASP A 20 30.01 -8.96 101.16
CA ASP A 20 29.07 -9.33 100.09
C ASP A 20 29.32 -8.49 98.85
N SER A 21 29.19 -9.09 97.71
CA SER A 21 29.26 -8.40 96.42
C SER A 21 27.95 -8.43 95.75
N LEU A 22 27.43 -7.25 95.29
CA LEU A 22 26.22 -7.12 94.53
C LEU A 22 26.51 -7.12 93.01
N VAL A 23 26.04 -8.11 92.33
CA VAL A 23 26.11 -8.17 90.84
C VAL A 23 24.79 -7.73 90.28
N ASN A 24 24.83 -6.69 89.50
CA ASN A 24 23.65 -6.20 88.76
C ASN A 24 23.63 -6.76 87.31
N LEU A 25 22.50 -7.33 86.92
CA LEU A 25 22.32 -7.80 85.57
C LEU A 25 22.07 -6.61 84.66
N ASN A 26 22.87 -6.49 83.61
CA ASN A 26 22.63 -5.59 82.52
C ASN A 26 22.37 -6.45 81.23
N LEU A 27 21.09 -6.82 81.09
CA LEU A 27 20.69 -7.70 79.97
C LEU A 27 19.93 -6.92 78.94
N THR A 28 20.51 -6.82 77.79
CA THR A 28 19.79 -6.28 76.57
C THR A 28 19.40 -7.47 75.71
N ILE A 29 18.12 -7.66 75.50
CA ILE A 29 17.56 -8.63 74.53
C ILE A 29 17.30 -7.91 73.26
N ALA A 30 18.04 -8.26 72.24
CA ALA A 30 17.71 -7.85 70.91
C ALA A 30 16.81 -8.92 70.24
N ASN A 31 15.78 -8.51 69.52
CA ASN A 31 14.87 -9.41 68.82
C ASN A 31 15.18 -9.41 67.32
N SER A 32 15.07 -10.56 66.67
CA SER A 32 15.05 -10.65 65.23
C SER A 32 13.83 -9.94 64.66
N ILE A 33 14.01 -9.21 63.58
CA ILE A 33 12.96 -8.54 62.83
C ILE A 33 12.77 -9.29 61.52
N THR A 34 11.52 -9.51 61.13
CA THR A 34 11.16 -10.02 59.80
C THR A 34 10.58 -8.89 58.96
N GLY A 35 10.94 -8.83 57.68
CA GLY A 35 10.44 -7.87 56.75
C GLY A 35 10.14 -8.52 55.39
N THR A 36 9.32 -7.84 54.60
CA THR A 36 9.07 -8.24 53.20
C THR A 36 9.65 -7.14 52.31
N ASP A 37 10.43 -7.53 51.31
CA ASP A 37 10.94 -6.67 50.25
C ASP A 37 10.09 -6.88 49.02
N ILE A 38 9.25 -5.88 48.69
CA ILE A 38 8.30 -5.94 47.58
C ILE A 38 8.97 -5.28 46.36
N GLN A 39 9.18 -6.05 45.30
CA GLN A 39 9.83 -5.61 44.09
C GLN A 39 9.00 -5.95 42.84
N THR A 40 9.10 -5.10 41.81
CA THR A 40 8.57 -5.36 40.48
C THR A 40 9.65 -5.11 39.45
N ALA A 41 9.77 -5.99 38.47
CA ALA A 41 10.75 -5.83 37.41
C ALA A 41 10.26 -6.44 36.10
N CYS A 42 10.90 -6.06 35.00
CA CYS A 42 10.66 -6.65 33.67
C CYS A 42 11.73 -7.71 33.41
N GLU A 43 11.31 -8.90 32.95
CA GLU A 43 12.13 -10.04 32.54
C GLU A 43 12.98 -10.63 33.64
N SER A 44 13.73 -9.83 34.40
CA SER A 44 14.61 -10.34 35.47
C SER A 44 14.89 -9.30 36.54
N TYR A 45 15.24 -9.78 37.74
CA TYR A 45 15.64 -8.97 38.88
C TYR A 45 16.75 -9.66 39.67
N THR A 46 17.85 -8.97 39.93
CA THR A 46 18.89 -9.49 40.80
C THR A 46 18.69 -8.95 42.21
N TRP A 47 18.42 -9.86 43.17
CA TRP A 47 18.15 -9.50 44.54
C TRP A 47 19.42 -9.41 45.39
N ILE A 48 19.27 -9.04 46.68
CA ILE A 48 20.37 -8.85 47.63
C ILE A 48 21.16 -10.14 47.94
N ASP A 49 20.56 -11.30 47.63
CA ASP A 49 21.22 -12.61 47.77
C ASP A 49 22.21 -12.92 46.64
N GLY A 50 22.27 -12.03 45.61
CA GLY A 50 23.09 -12.20 44.42
C GLY A 50 22.48 -13.12 43.36
N VAL A 51 21.24 -13.60 43.55
CA VAL A 51 20.54 -14.46 42.60
C VAL A 51 19.72 -13.60 41.64
N THR A 52 19.80 -13.92 40.35
CA THR A 52 18.93 -13.30 39.34
C THR A 52 17.69 -14.17 39.12
N TYR A 53 16.52 -13.59 39.40
CA TYR A 53 15.23 -14.22 39.23
C TYR A 53 14.63 -13.81 37.89
N THR A 54 14.19 -14.79 37.09
CA THR A 54 13.51 -14.58 35.78
C THR A 54 12.03 -14.90 35.85
N SER A 55 11.52 -15.16 37.03
CA SER A 55 10.09 -15.38 37.31
C SER A 55 9.75 -14.81 38.69
N SER A 56 8.49 -14.51 38.91
CA SER A 56 7.96 -14.03 40.19
C SER A 56 8.31 -15.00 41.29
N ASN A 57 8.74 -14.48 42.47
CA ASN A 57 9.16 -15.26 43.63
C ASN A 57 8.73 -14.59 44.92
N ASN A 58 8.05 -15.33 45.79
CA ASN A 58 7.60 -14.85 47.12
C ASN A 58 8.13 -15.72 48.28
N ASN A 59 9.13 -16.54 48.03
CA ASN A 59 9.65 -17.50 49.01
C ASN A 59 11.13 -17.33 49.31
N ALA A 60 11.86 -16.58 48.49
CA ALA A 60 13.29 -16.36 48.74
C ALA A 60 13.49 -15.54 50.00
N THR A 61 14.46 -15.93 50.81
CA THR A 61 14.76 -15.23 52.06
C THR A 61 16.26 -14.89 52.10
N TYR A 62 16.55 -13.76 52.70
CA TYR A 62 17.93 -13.32 52.95
C TYR A 62 18.09 -12.91 54.43
N THR A 63 19.16 -13.36 55.05
CA THR A 63 19.45 -13.05 56.46
C THR A 63 20.42 -11.88 56.53
N LEU A 64 19.97 -10.79 57.10
CA LEU A 64 20.78 -9.60 57.41
C LEU A 64 21.28 -9.71 58.83
N GLN A 65 22.60 -9.64 59.02
CA GLN A 65 23.18 -9.59 60.35
C GLN A 65 23.04 -8.20 60.96
N ALA A 66 22.39 -8.14 62.13
CA ALA A 66 22.28 -6.89 62.86
C ALA A 66 23.56 -6.60 63.67
N SER A 67 23.88 -5.32 63.83
CA SER A 67 25.03 -4.89 64.63
C SER A 67 25.05 -5.34 66.11
N GLN A 68 23.90 -5.78 66.62
CA GLN A 68 23.67 -6.27 67.96
C GLN A 68 23.60 -7.81 68.03
N GLY A 69 23.96 -8.55 66.97
CA GLY A 69 24.02 -10.00 66.91
C GLY A 69 22.69 -10.73 66.75
N CYS A 70 21.57 -10.06 66.50
CA CYS A 70 20.30 -10.69 66.20
C CYS A 70 20.00 -10.52 64.72
N ASP A 71 20.01 -11.61 64.00
CA ASP A 71 19.76 -11.62 62.53
C ASP A 71 18.33 -11.23 62.18
N SER A 72 18.15 -10.46 61.13
CA SER A 72 16.85 -10.11 60.54
C SER A 72 16.64 -10.89 59.25
N VAL A 73 15.46 -11.46 59.05
CA VAL A 73 15.12 -12.21 57.86
C VAL A 73 14.23 -11.32 56.98
N VAL A 74 14.67 -11.08 55.74
CA VAL A 74 13.90 -10.43 54.73
C VAL A 74 13.40 -11.50 53.75
N THR A 75 12.08 -11.45 53.46
CA THR A 75 11.46 -12.31 52.44
C THR A 75 11.20 -11.48 51.20
N LEU A 76 11.60 -11.97 50.03
CA LEU A 76 11.32 -11.35 48.75
C LEU A 76 9.85 -11.57 48.37
N ASP A 77 9.18 -10.51 47.90
CA ASP A 77 7.91 -10.56 47.20
C ASP A 77 8.11 -9.89 45.84
N LEU A 78 8.54 -10.70 44.87
CA LEU A 78 8.92 -10.25 43.53
C LEU A 78 7.86 -10.61 42.50
N THR A 79 7.41 -9.60 41.79
CA THR A 79 6.59 -9.78 40.60
C THR A 79 7.42 -9.47 39.35
N ILE A 80 7.59 -10.47 38.48
CA ILE A 80 8.22 -10.30 37.17
C ILE A 80 7.12 -10.17 36.11
N PHE A 81 7.17 -9.08 35.35
CA PHE A 81 6.37 -8.86 34.18
C PHE A 81 7.18 -9.21 32.92
N ASN A 82 6.51 -9.74 31.90
CA ASN A 82 7.12 -10.04 30.62
C ASN A 82 6.69 -9.01 29.57
N PRO A 83 7.54 -8.74 28.56
CA PRO A 83 7.15 -7.97 27.40
C PRO A 83 6.05 -8.70 26.62
N ASP A 84 5.15 -7.92 26.00
CA ASP A 84 4.19 -8.44 25.05
C ASP A 84 4.81 -8.48 23.66
N LEU A 85 4.61 -9.59 22.94
CA LEU A 85 4.98 -9.76 21.53
C LEU A 85 3.69 -9.84 20.70
N VAL A 86 3.44 -8.83 19.88
CA VAL A 86 2.21 -8.71 19.09
C VAL A 86 2.58 -8.58 17.62
N THR A 87 1.82 -9.24 16.74
CA THR A 87 1.88 -9.01 15.30
C THR A 87 0.69 -8.16 14.89
N ASP A 88 0.97 -7.03 14.26
CA ASP A 88 -0.03 -6.15 13.66
C ASP A 88 -0.17 -6.53 12.17
N VAL A 89 -1.26 -7.22 11.84
CA VAL A 89 -1.55 -7.71 10.48
C VAL A 89 -2.39 -6.69 9.75
N GLN A 90 -1.85 -6.12 8.68
CA GLN A 90 -2.49 -5.08 7.89
C GLN A 90 -2.49 -5.41 6.40
N THR A 91 -3.55 -4.95 5.71
CA THR A 91 -3.64 -5.01 4.25
C THR A 91 -4.10 -3.66 3.73
N ALA A 92 -3.37 -3.11 2.78
CA ALA A 92 -3.68 -1.79 2.23
C ALA A 92 -3.45 -1.73 0.72
N CYS A 93 -3.99 -0.71 0.09
CA CYS A 93 -3.84 -0.43 -1.34
C CYS A 93 -2.78 0.65 -1.54
N GLY A 94 -1.73 0.34 -2.30
CA GLY A 94 -0.68 1.27 -2.69
C GLY A 94 0.25 1.70 -1.55
N SER A 95 -0.28 2.16 -0.41
CA SER A 95 0.54 2.58 0.73
C SER A 95 -0.18 2.45 2.07
N TYR A 96 0.60 2.37 3.15
CA TYR A 96 0.12 2.29 4.52
C TYR A 96 1.03 3.08 5.47
N ALA A 97 0.48 4.01 6.23
CA ALA A 97 1.22 4.72 7.28
C ALA A 97 1.07 3.95 8.60
N TRP A 98 2.19 3.49 9.16
CA TRP A 98 2.19 2.72 10.39
C TRP A 98 2.50 3.56 11.63
N ILE A 99 2.41 2.95 12.82
CA ILE A 99 2.60 3.61 14.12
C ILE A 99 4.01 4.16 14.34
N ASP A 100 5.01 3.68 13.60
CA ASP A 100 6.38 4.17 13.63
C ASP A 100 6.57 5.51 12.89
N GLY A 101 5.50 6.01 12.24
CA GLY A 101 5.50 7.24 11.45
C GLY A 101 6.02 7.08 10.02
N ILE A 102 6.35 5.85 9.60
CA ILE A 102 6.82 5.54 8.25
C ILE A 102 5.62 5.15 7.36
N THR A 103 5.63 5.66 6.13
CA THR A 103 4.69 5.22 5.09
C THR A 103 5.35 4.16 4.22
N TYR A 104 4.78 2.96 4.24
CA TYR A 104 5.22 1.81 3.46
C TYR A 104 4.45 1.75 2.14
N THR A 105 5.18 1.62 1.04
CA THR A 105 4.63 1.46 -0.33
C THR A 105 4.81 0.05 -0.87
N THR A 106 5.42 -0.83 -0.10
CA THR A 106 5.62 -2.25 -0.40
C THR A 106 5.29 -3.09 0.84
N SER A 107 4.92 -4.35 0.64
CA SER A 107 4.69 -5.29 1.74
C SER A 107 5.91 -5.40 2.65
N ASN A 108 5.68 -5.48 3.96
CA ASN A 108 6.73 -5.52 4.98
C ASN A 108 6.28 -6.40 6.15
N ASN A 109 7.12 -7.38 6.53
CA ASN A 109 6.88 -8.29 7.64
C ASN A 109 8.01 -8.27 8.69
N SER A 110 8.82 -7.22 8.72
CA SER A 110 10.01 -7.13 9.57
C SER A 110 10.14 -5.81 10.33
N ALA A 111 9.29 -4.82 10.03
CA ALA A 111 9.29 -3.57 10.78
C ALA A 111 8.80 -3.83 12.20
N ILE A 112 9.49 -3.23 13.17
CA ILE A 112 9.16 -3.37 14.58
C ILE A 112 8.98 -1.99 15.22
N TYR A 113 8.07 -1.93 16.18
CA TYR A 113 7.85 -0.77 17.01
C TYR A 113 7.83 -1.19 18.48
N VAL A 114 8.57 -0.48 19.31
CA VAL A 114 8.66 -0.79 20.75
C VAL A 114 7.87 0.26 21.53
N LEU A 115 7.02 -0.20 22.42
CA LEU A 115 6.28 0.65 23.35
C LEU A 115 6.21 -0.04 24.73
N GLN A 116 6.00 0.74 25.76
CA GLN A 116 5.82 0.19 27.10
C GLN A 116 4.38 -0.31 27.28
N ASN A 117 4.26 -1.52 27.83
CA ASN A 117 2.96 -2.04 28.24
C ASN A 117 2.48 -1.38 29.56
N VAL A 118 1.29 -1.75 30.02
CA VAL A 118 0.68 -1.20 31.24
C VAL A 118 1.51 -1.41 32.53
N ASN A 119 2.44 -2.35 32.51
CA ASN A 119 3.34 -2.67 33.62
C ASN A 119 4.73 -2.00 33.48
N GLY A 120 4.91 -1.16 32.43
CA GLY A 120 6.16 -0.47 32.18
C GLY A 120 7.24 -1.29 31.46
N CYS A 121 6.92 -2.50 30.99
CA CYS A 121 7.85 -3.34 30.25
C CYS A 121 7.80 -3.01 28.75
N ASP A 122 8.97 -3.00 28.10
CA ASP A 122 9.07 -2.77 26.69
C ASP A 122 8.46 -3.94 25.92
N SER A 123 7.42 -3.64 25.15
CA SER A 123 6.69 -4.60 24.33
C SER A 123 6.97 -4.34 22.87
N THR A 124 7.06 -5.40 22.07
CA THR A 124 7.39 -5.32 20.66
C THR A 124 6.17 -5.62 19.80
N ILE A 125 5.84 -4.69 18.90
CA ILE A 125 4.87 -4.91 17.84
C ILE A 125 5.64 -5.13 16.54
N THR A 126 5.37 -6.24 15.87
CA THR A 126 5.92 -6.55 14.53
C THR A 126 4.84 -6.31 13.48
N LEU A 127 5.16 -5.55 12.46
CA LEU A 127 4.26 -5.34 11.33
C LEU A 127 4.25 -6.57 10.42
N ASP A 128 3.06 -7.01 10.02
CA ASP A 128 2.83 -7.95 8.91
C ASP A 128 1.91 -7.28 7.89
N LEU A 129 2.52 -6.54 6.97
CA LEU A 129 1.84 -5.68 6.01
C LEU A 129 1.84 -6.31 4.62
N THR A 130 0.66 -6.46 4.05
CA THR A 130 0.46 -6.75 2.64
C THR A 130 0.01 -5.48 1.90
N ILE A 131 0.81 -5.01 0.95
CA ILE A 131 0.42 -3.94 0.02
C ILE A 131 -0.04 -4.57 -1.28
N ASN A 132 -1.29 -4.33 -1.63
CA ASN A 132 -1.87 -4.71 -2.91
C ASN A 132 -1.75 -3.53 -3.90
N THR A 133 -1.36 -3.87 -5.12
CA THR A 133 -1.35 -2.93 -6.26
C THR A 133 -2.21 -3.49 -7.37
N VAL A 134 -2.86 -2.63 -8.12
CA VAL A 134 -3.67 -3.00 -9.29
C VAL A 134 -2.86 -2.66 -10.55
N ASN A 135 -2.77 -3.60 -11.51
CA ASN A 135 -2.25 -3.29 -12.83
C ASN A 135 -3.34 -2.56 -13.62
N ILE A 136 -3.09 -1.30 -13.93
CA ILE A 136 -4.03 -0.41 -14.62
C ILE A 136 -3.71 -0.23 -16.11
N ASN A 137 -2.82 -1.03 -16.68
CA ASN A 137 -2.48 -0.95 -18.09
C ASN A 137 -3.67 -1.31 -18.99
N VAL A 138 -3.81 -0.56 -20.06
CA VAL A 138 -4.82 -0.79 -21.09
C VAL A 138 -4.15 -1.01 -22.45
N LEU A 139 -4.50 -2.09 -23.11
CA LEU A 139 -4.04 -2.44 -24.44
C LEU A 139 -5.09 -2.03 -25.49
N GLN A 140 -4.65 -1.37 -26.54
CA GLN A 140 -5.48 -1.14 -27.74
C GLN A 140 -5.31 -2.33 -28.71
N LEU A 141 -6.35 -3.14 -28.86
CA LEU A 141 -6.31 -4.36 -29.68
C LEU A 141 -6.63 -4.11 -31.14
N GLY A 142 -7.15 -2.92 -31.46
CA GLY A 142 -7.53 -2.51 -32.81
C GLY A 142 -8.39 -1.26 -32.79
N PRO A 143 -8.91 -0.82 -33.95
CA PRO A 143 -9.82 0.30 -34.00
C PRO A 143 -11.03 0.09 -33.08
N GLY A 144 -11.26 1.03 -32.18
CA GLY A 144 -12.41 1.01 -31.27
C GLY A 144 -12.39 -0.07 -30.18
N THR A 145 -11.30 -0.81 -30.00
CA THR A 145 -11.23 -1.88 -28.98
C THR A 145 -10.10 -1.62 -28.00
N ALA A 146 -10.42 -1.55 -26.72
CA ALA A 146 -9.46 -1.47 -25.64
C ALA A 146 -9.68 -2.62 -24.63
N GLN A 147 -8.62 -3.12 -24.03
CA GLN A 147 -8.67 -4.20 -23.04
C GLN A 147 -7.79 -3.86 -21.85
N ALA A 148 -8.33 -3.99 -20.66
CA ALA A 148 -7.51 -3.99 -19.45
C ALA A 148 -6.58 -5.22 -19.46
N GLU A 149 -5.30 -5.00 -19.19
CA GLU A 149 -4.30 -6.07 -19.25
C GLU A 149 -4.49 -7.12 -18.15
N VAL A 150 -4.91 -6.70 -16.96
CA VAL A 150 -5.16 -7.59 -15.84
C VAL A 150 -6.43 -8.40 -16.06
N SER A 151 -6.40 -9.68 -15.72
CA SER A 151 -7.56 -10.59 -15.69
C SER A 151 -7.99 -10.87 -14.24
N ASN A 152 -9.18 -11.49 -14.08
CA ASN A 152 -9.74 -11.83 -12.76
C ASN A 152 -9.90 -10.60 -11.83
N ALA A 153 -10.42 -9.51 -12.39
CA ALA A 153 -10.74 -8.28 -11.71
C ALA A 153 -12.18 -7.86 -12.06
N SER A 154 -12.69 -6.87 -11.37
CA SER A 154 -13.90 -6.14 -11.79
C SER A 154 -13.49 -4.87 -12.52
N TYR A 155 -14.28 -4.49 -13.52
CA TYR A 155 -14.00 -3.36 -14.39
C TYR A 155 -15.20 -2.43 -14.44
N GLN A 156 -14.93 -1.14 -14.62
CA GLN A 156 -15.92 -0.12 -14.97
C GLN A 156 -15.25 0.88 -15.89
N TRP A 157 -15.72 0.97 -17.14
CA TRP A 157 -15.22 1.97 -18.09
C TRP A 157 -15.82 3.34 -17.81
N LEU A 158 -15.00 4.37 -18.00
CA LEU A 158 -15.26 5.75 -17.60
C LEU A 158 -15.01 6.68 -18.80
N ASP A 159 -15.80 7.75 -18.91
CA ASP A 159 -15.57 8.82 -19.89
C ASP A 159 -14.65 9.88 -19.30
N CYS A 160 -13.44 9.99 -19.84
CA CYS A 160 -12.47 11.00 -19.43
C CYS A 160 -12.90 12.45 -19.77
N ASN A 161 -13.77 12.63 -20.76
CA ASN A 161 -14.25 13.95 -21.16
C ASN A 161 -15.40 14.44 -20.26
N ASP A 162 -16.03 13.56 -19.51
CA ASP A 162 -17.12 13.86 -18.58
C ASP A 162 -16.74 13.53 -17.14
N ALA A 163 -15.63 14.10 -16.66
CA ALA A 163 -15.15 13.97 -15.28
C ALA A 163 -15.10 12.52 -14.77
N TYR A 164 -14.72 11.57 -15.61
CA TYR A 164 -14.68 10.13 -15.32
C TYR A 164 -16.05 9.55 -14.96
N SER A 165 -17.13 10.04 -15.61
CA SER A 165 -18.46 9.45 -15.44
C SER A 165 -18.49 8.00 -15.92
N GLU A 166 -19.27 7.16 -15.22
CA GLU A 166 -19.39 5.74 -15.54
C GLU A 166 -20.16 5.53 -16.86
N LEU A 167 -19.57 4.75 -17.75
CA LEU A 167 -20.27 4.23 -18.91
C LEU A 167 -21.17 3.08 -18.50
N GLN A 168 -22.46 3.32 -18.49
CA GLN A 168 -23.47 2.38 -18.00
C GLN A 168 -23.44 1.04 -18.72
N GLY A 169 -23.20 -0.04 -17.96
CA GLY A 169 -23.15 -1.40 -18.49
C GLY A 169 -21.79 -1.83 -19.05
N GLU A 170 -20.82 -0.93 -19.14
CA GLU A 170 -19.47 -1.22 -19.63
C GLU A 170 -18.58 -1.70 -18.49
N ILE A 171 -18.78 -2.96 -18.09
CA ILE A 171 -18.14 -3.62 -16.96
C ILE A 171 -17.25 -4.81 -17.34
N ASN A 172 -17.02 -5.01 -18.63
CA ASN A 172 -16.18 -6.10 -19.12
C ASN A 172 -14.71 -5.70 -19.16
N GLN A 173 -13.82 -6.67 -19.14
CA GLN A 173 -12.38 -6.46 -19.31
C GLN A 173 -12.05 -5.73 -20.62
N THR A 174 -12.85 -5.99 -21.66
CA THR A 174 -12.70 -5.39 -23.00
C THR A 174 -13.85 -4.43 -23.24
N PHE A 175 -13.53 -3.22 -23.65
CA PHE A 175 -14.44 -2.25 -24.22
C PHE A 175 -14.39 -2.33 -25.74
N GLN A 176 -15.53 -2.34 -26.37
CA GLN A 176 -15.64 -2.29 -27.83
C GLN A 176 -16.71 -1.28 -28.26
N CYS A 177 -16.26 -0.35 -29.04
CA CYS A 177 -17.10 0.64 -29.67
C CYS A 177 -18.05 0.02 -30.72
N GLN A 178 -19.28 0.47 -30.77
CA GLN A 178 -20.27 0.05 -31.75
C GLN A 178 -20.38 1.09 -32.85
N GLY A 179 -20.03 0.72 -34.09
CA GLY A 179 -20.08 1.64 -35.26
C GLY A 179 -18.99 2.72 -35.20
N ALA A 180 -19.26 3.86 -35.91
CA ALA A 180 -18.39 5.04 -35.84
C ALA A 180 -18.38 5.60 -34.42
N CYS A 181 -17.22 5.84 -33.87
CA CYS A 181 -17.07 6.34 -32.50
C CYS A 181 -15.79 7.12 -32.28
N SER A 182 -15.82 7.98 -31.30
CA SER A 182 -14.65 8.65 -30.76
C SER A 182 -14.83 8.78 -29.25
N TYR A 183 -14.08 8.01 -28.50
CA TYR A 183 -14.10 8.01 -27.04
C TYR A 183 -12.73 8.33 -26.47
N ASN A 184 -12.70 9.00 -25.36
CA ASN A 184 -11.51 9.14 -24.50
C ASN A 184 -11.83 8.46 -23.17
N LEU A 185 -11.31 7.26 -22.97
CA LEU A 185 -11.76 6.34 -21.92
C LEU A 185 -10.65 6.02 -20.91
N ALA A 186 -11.06 5.84 -19.68
CA ALA A 186 -10.29 5.14 -18.67
C ALA A 186 -11.07 3.92 -18.16
N VAL A 187 -10.43 3.05 -17.45
CA VAL A 187 -11.06 1.92 -16.76
C VAL A 187 -10.68 1.89 -15.28
N ALA A 188 -11.69 1.92 -14.42
CA ALA A 188 -11.52 1.60 -13.01
C ALA A 188 -11.46 0.08 -12.84
N ILE A 189 -10.39 -0.41 -12.24
CA ILE A 189 -10.11 -1.83 -12.06
C ILE A 189 -10.06 -2.15 -10.58
N THR A 190 -10.85 -3.13 -10.15
CA THR A 190 -10.86 -3.59 -8.76
C THR A 190 -10.35 -5.01 -8.68
N GLN A 191 -9.24 -5.20 -7.95
CA GLN A 191 -8.64 -6.50 -7.68
C GLN A 191 -8.13 -6.56 -6.23
N ASN A 192 -8.33 -7.68 -5.52
CA ASN A 192 -7.92 -7.85 -4.11
C ASN A 192 -8.42 -6.74 -3.19
N ASN A 193 -9.65 -6.28 -3.38
CA ASN A 193 -10.28 -5.15 -2.69
C ASN A 193 -9.59 -3.79 -2.88
N CYS A 194 -8.71 -3.68 -3.86
CA CYS A 194 -8.09 -2.42 -4.26
C CYS A 194 -8.65 -1.97 -5.60
N THR A 195 -9.00 -0.70 -5.69
CA THR A 195 -9.47 -0.08 -6.93
C THR A 195 -8.49 1.00 -7.34
N ASP A 196 -8.12 0.97 -8.62
CA ASP A 196 -7.32 2.03 -9.23
C ASP A 196 -7.82 2.28 -10.67
N THR A 197 -7.49 3.44 -11.23
CA THR A 197 -8.01 3.88 -12.53
C THR A 197 -6.87 4.08 -13.50
N SER A 198 -7.04 3.58 -14.72
CA SER A 198 -6.07 3.73 -15.80
C SER A 198 -5.92 5.19 -16.25
N GLU A 199 -4.83 5.46 -16.97
CA GLU A 199 -4.77 6.66 -17.79
C GLU A 199 -5.82 6.60 -18.91
N CYS A 200 -6.16 7.77 -19.46
CA CYS A 200 -7.10 7.86 -20.54
C CYS A 200 -6.52 7.38 -21.87
N VAL A 201 -7.28 6.55 -22.58
CA VAL A 201 -6.95 6.07 -23.93
C VAL A 201 -7.98 6.59 -24.93
N VAL A 202 -7.51 7.06 -26.07
CA VAL A 202 -8.39 7.53 -27.14
C VAL A 202 -8.68 6.38 -28.10
N LEU A 203 -9.96 6.06 -28.23
CA LEU A 203 -10.45 5.09 -29.22
C LEU A 203 -11.24 5.81 -30.28
N SER A 204 -10.93 5.55 -31.55
CA SER A 204 -11.70 6.06 -32.67
C SER A 204 -11.92 4.98 -33.71
N VAL A 205 -13.12 4.92 -34.22
CA VAL A 205 -13.48 4.17 -35.41
C VAL A 205 -14.10 5.15 -36.39
N LEU A 206 -13.49 5.29 -37.55
CA LEU A 206 -14.05 6.07 -38.60
C LEU A 206 -15.08 5.22 -39.35
N ASP A 207 -16.29 5.70 -39.47
CA ASP A 207 -17.27 5.06 -40.33
C ASP A 207 -16.88 5.36 -41.79
N ILE A 208 -16.56 4.33 -42.53
CA ILE A 208 -16.40 4.43 -43.97
C ILE A 208 -17.76 4.02 -44.56
N ASP A 209 -18.63 4.99 -44.75
CA ASP A 209 -19.91 4.75 -45.38
C ASP A 209 -19.66 4.34 -46.85
N GLU A 210 -19.66 3.04 -47.13
CA GLU A 210 -19.68 2.51 -48.48
C GLU A 210 -21.10 2.59 -49.02
N ASP A 211 -21.69 3.79 -49.07
CA ASP A 211 -22.97 4.01 -49.76
C ASP A 211 -22.73 4.08 -51.28
N ILE A 212 -22.78 2.90 -51.93
CA ILE A 212 -22.60 2.74 -53.37
C ILE A 212 -23.89 3.13 -54.08
N SER A 213 -24.04 4.42 -54.35
CA SER A 213 -25.05 4.93 -55.29
C SER A 213 -24.54 4.91 -56.76
N PRO A 214 -25.34 4.61 -57.77
CA PRO A 214 -24.87 4.36 -59.14
C PRO A 214 -24.20 5.51 -59.89
N GLU A 215 -24.10 6.70 -59.28
CA GLU A 215 -23.44 7.88 -59.88
C GLU A 215 -22.24 8.33 -59.02
N GLU A 216 -21.35 7.43 -58.68
CA GLU A 216 -20.39 7.63 -57.61
C GLU A 216 -19.08 8.34 -57.99
N ILE A 217 -18.57 9.08 -56.96
CA ILE A 217 -17.17 9.53 -56.94
C ILE A 217 -16.28 8.32 -56.74
N THR A 218 -15.41 8.07 -57.72
CA THR A 218 -14.52 6.90 -57.71
C THR A 218 -13.08 7.30 -58.01
N LEU A 219 -12.13 6.48 -57.47
CA LEU A 219 -10.72 6.59 -57.76
C LEU A 219 -10.34 5.61 -58.87
N TYR A 220 -9.56 6.07 -59.86
CA TYR A 220 -9.14 5.24 -60.98
C TYR A 220 -7.73 5.66 -61.47
N PRO A 221 -6.85 4.70 -61.71
CA PRO A 221 -6.95 3.29 -61.33
C PRO A 221 -6.89 3.10 -59.84
N ASN A 222 -7.53 2.05 -59.32
CA ASN A 222 -7.42 1.62 -57.92
C ASN A 222 -7.52 0.09 -57.87
N PRO A 223 -6.43 -0.62 -57.60
CA PRO A 223 -5.11 -0.14 -57.16
C PRO A 223 -4.33 0.72 -58.17
N SER A 224 -3.42 1.54 -57.64
CA SER A 224 -2.54 2.41 -58.46
C SER A 224 -1.10 2.34 -57.98
N SER A 225 -0.14 2.64 -58.89
CA SER A 225 1.27 2.77 -58.60
C SER A 225 1.87 4.11 -59.05
N ASP A 226 1.13 4.94 -59.78
CA ASP A 226 1.69 6.14 -60.41
C ASP A 226 0.77 7.36 -60.16
N GLU A 227 -0.32 7.45 -60.89
CA GLU A 227 -1.26 8.55 -60.82
C GLU A 227 -2.68 8.04 -60.56
N VAL A 228 -3.46 8.76 -59.75
CA VAL A 228 -4.85 8.45 -59.43
C VAL A 228 -5.75 9.59 -59.89
N TYR A 229 -6.80 9.26 -60.61
CA TYR A 229 -7.83 10.18 -61.06
C TYR A 229 -9.06 10.06 -60.17
N ILE A 230 -9.71 11.18 -59.87
CA ILE A 230 -10.99 11.23 -59.15
C ILE A 230 -12.11 11.49 -60.16
N ARG A 231 -13.00 10.52 -60.34
CA ARG A 231 -14.18 10.64 -61.17
C ARG A 231 -15.38 11.13 -60.33
N GLY A 232 -16.27 11.88 -60.94
CA GLY A 232 -17.53 12.30 -60.31
C GLY A 232 -17.43 13.57 -59.44
N LEU A 233 -16.28 14.23 -59.36
CA LEU A 233 -16.08 15.45 -58.56
C LEU A 233 -17.05 16.60 -58.91
N ASN A 234 -17.53 16.63 -60.17
CA ASN A 234 -18.50 17.61 -60.63
C ASN A 234 -19.88 17.49 -59.98
N GLN A 235 -20.14 16.41 -59.28
CA GLN A 235 -21.37 16.18 -58.51
C GLN A 235 -21.32 16.86 -57.13
N LEU A 236 -20.11 17.15 -56.60
CA LEU A 236 -19.93 17.83 -55.32
C LEU A 236 -19.98 19.35 -55.48
N LYS A 237 -20.73 20.01 -54.60
CA LYS A 237 -20.79 21.47 -54.54
C LYS A 237 -19.67 22.00 -53.66
N GLN A 238 -18.92 22.97 -54.18
CA GLN A 238 -17.88 23.70 -53.46
C GLN A 238 -16.90 22.77 -52.68
N ILE A 239 -16.02 22.11 -53.43
CA ILE A 239 -14.93 21.36 -52.84
C ILE A 239 -13.98 22.33 -52.14
N GLU A 240 -13.79 22.17 -50.85
CA GLU A 240 -12.93 23.02 -50.02
C GLU A 240 -11.48 22.52 -50.02
N LYS A 241 -11.30 21.23 -49.80
CA LYS A 241 -10.00 20.56 -49.79
C LYS A 241 -10.13 19.07 -50.06
N ILE A 242 -9.04 18.48 -50.53
CA ILE A 242 -8.85 17.04 -50.68
C ILE A 242 -7.65 16.65 -49.86
N GLU A 243 -7.80 15.68 -48.95
CA GLU A 243 -6.78 15.23 -48.04
C GLU A 243 -6.43 13.76 -48.28
N LEU A 244 -5.15 13.46 -48.41
CA LEU A 244 -4.62 12.10 -48.47
C LEU A 244 -4.18 11.70 -47.09
N MET A 245 -4.66 10.58 -46.60
CA MET A 245 -4.37 10.06 -45.27
C MET A 245 -3.87 8.62 -45.34
N ASP A 246 -3.03 8.22 -44.39
CA ASP A 246 -2.66 6.82 -44.18
C ASP A 246 -3.82 6.01 -43.55
N TYR A 247 -3.61 4.70 -43.38
CA TYR A 247 -4.62 3.78 -42.80
C TYR A 247 -4.96 4.08 -41.33
N ASN A 248 -4.16 4.90 -40.65
CA ASN A 248 -4.43 5.36 -39.28
C ASN A 248 -5.15 6.71 -39.23
N GLY A 249 -5.51 7.28 -40.39
CA GLY A 249 -6.12 8.61 -40.52
C GLY A 249 -5.13 9.77 -40.37
N ARG A 250 -3.80 9.48 -40.36
CA ARG A 250 -2.80 10.52 -40.30
C ARG A 250 -2.67 11.21 -41.67
N LEU A 251 -2.73 12.54 -41.63
CA LEU A 251 -2.63 13.38 -42.84
C LEU A 251 -1.22 13.24 -43.45
N ILE A 252 -1.19 12.91 -44.76
CA ILE A 252 0.03 12.83 -45.58
C ILE A 252 0.15 14.09 -46.41
N GLN A 253 -0.91 14.48 -47.13
CA GLN A 253 -0.92 15.62 -48.03
C GLN A 253 -2.30 16.28 -48.12
N VAL A 254 -2.30 17.59 -48.35
CA VAL A 254 -3.53 18.39 -48.61
C VAL A 254 -3.43 19.01 -49.99
N TYR A 255 -4.51 18.89 -50.73
CA TYR A 255 -4.68 19.54 -51.98
C TYR A 255 -5.76 20.62 -51.87
N SER A 256 -5.43 21.86 -52.19
CA SER A 256 -6.38 22.99 -52.14
C SER A 256 -7.12 23.13 -53.45
N GLY A 257 -8.43 23.24 -53.36
CA GLY A 257 -9.31 23.36 -54.54
C GLY A 257 -9.60 22.03 -55.23
N THR A 258 -10.18 22.10 -56.40
CA THR A 258 -10.58 20.91 -57.17
C THR A 258 -9.41 20.41 -58.00
N ILE A 259 -8.89 19.26 -57.66
CA ILE A 259 -7.90 18.50 -58.47
C ILE A 259 -8.59 17.24 -58.99
N ASN A 260 -8.35 16.91 -60.27
CA ASN A 260 -8.93 15.71 -60.89
C ASN A 260 -7.98 14.50 -60.81
N SER A 261 -6.70 14.73 -60.55
CA SER A 261 -5.69 13.68 -60.37
C SER A 261 -4.56 14.11 -59.44
N PHE A 262 -3.84 13.16 -58.90
CA PHE A 262 -2.66 13.36 -58.10
C PHE A 262 -1.72 12.17 -58.19
N GLU A 263 -0.40 12.45 -58.12
CA GLU A 263 0.66 11.44 -58.14
C GLU A 263 0.70 10.70 -56.80
N VAL A 264 1.02 9.37 -56.85
CA VAL A 264 1.10 8.49 -55.71
C VAL A 264 2.40 7.70 -55.61
N GLN A 265 3.33 7.96 -56.53
CA GLN A 265 4.67 7.27 -56.61
C GLN A 265 5.48 7.39 -55.31
N PHE A 266 5.24 8.39 -54.48
CA PHE A 266 5.90 8.60 -53.19
C PHE A 266 5.34 7.75 -52.03
N LEU A 267 4.20 7.07 -52.26
CA LEU A 267 3.55 6.21 -51.29
C LEU A 267 4.14 4.80 -51.35
N THR A 268 4.16 4.12 -50.21
CA THR A 268 4.49 2.69 -50.16
C THR A 268 3.24 1.85 -50.40
N ASP A 269 3.42 0.60 -50.81
CA ASP A 269 2.33 -0.35 -50.98
C ASP A 269 1.45 -0.40 -49.69
N GLY A 270 0.16 -0.28 -49.89
CA GLY A 270 -0.75 -0.22 -48.74
C GLY A 270 -2.13 0.38 -49.04
N VAL A 271 -2.86 0.60 -47.96
CA VAL A 271 -4.20 1.24 -48.01
C VAL A 271 -4.12 2.67 -47.51
N TYR A 272 -4.72 3.56 -48.24
CA TYR A 272 -4.81 4.99 -47.95
C TYR A 272 -6.27 5.47 -48.09
N PHE A 273 -6.54 6.64 -47.57
CA PHE A 273 -7.86 7.28 -47.66
C PHE A 273 -7.75 8.68 -48.24
N ILE A 274 -8.70 8.98 -49.12
CA ILE A 274 -8.90 10.31 -49.69
C ILE A 274 -10.13 10.90 -49.05
N ASN A 275 -10.01 11.97 -48.28
CA ASN A 275 -11.09 12.73 -47.71
C ASN A 275 -11.36 13.98 -48.56
N ILE A 276 -12.54 14.08 -49.13
CA ILE A 276 -12.99 15.23 -49.93
C ILE A 276 -13.99 16.03 -49.09
N SER A 277 -13.55 17.20 -48.60
CA SER A 277 -14.41 18.13 -47.87
C SER A 277 -15.16 19.03 -48.85
N HIS A 278 -16.48 19.08 -48.74
CA HIS A 278 -17.35 19.88 -49.60
C HIS A 278 -18.52 20.46 -48.77
N GLN A 279 -19.27 21.38 -49.34
CA GLN A 279 -20.33 22.15 -48.65
C GLN A 279 -21.36 21.27 -47.89
N GLU A 280 -21.66 20.08 -48.35
CA GLU A 280 -22.68 19.19 -47.79
C GLU A 280 -22.09 18.14 -46.83
N GLY A 281 -20.79 18.13 -46.60
CA GLY A 281 -20.09 17.19 -45.70
C GLY A 281 -18.74 16.70 -46.22
N ASN A 282 -18.36 15.51 -45.85
CA ASN A 282 -17.10 14.88 -46.26
C ASN A 282 -17.41 13.57 -47.00
N LYS A 283 -16.65 13.29 -48.08
CA LYS A 283 -16.65 11.98 -48.75
C LYS A 283 -15.29 11.33 -48.61
N ILE A 284 -15.25 10.12 -48.07
CA ILE A 284 -14.01 9.35 -47.90
C ILE A 284 -13.97 8.22 -48.92
N LEU A 285 -12.86 8.11 -49.65
CA LEU A 285 -12.62 7.06 -50.64
C LEU A 285 -11.38 6.25 -50.23
N LYS A 286 -11.46 4.94 -50.42
CA LYS A 286 -10.34 4.03 -50.20
C LYS A 286 -9.46 3.98 -51.45
N LEU A 287 -8.15 4.15 -51.24
CA LEU A 287 -7.11 4.00 -52.27
C LEU A 287 -6.16 2.85 -51.86
N THR A 288 -5.86 1.98 -52.82
CA THR A 288 -4.86 0.91 -52.67
C THR A 288 -3.66 1.21 -53.54
N ILE A 289 -2.46 1.15 -53.01
CA ILE A 289 -1.17 1.33 -53.73
C ILE A 289 -0.51 -0.02 -53.82
N GLN A 290 0.02 -0.34 -55.02
CA GLN A 290 0.75 -1.57 -55.36
C GLN A 290 2.03 -1.27 -56.13
#